data_e4117cc8bd178483493c9bbef749aca1
#
_entry.id   e4117cc8bd178483493c9bbef749aca1
#
_cell.length_a   1.000
_cell.length_b   1.000
_cell.length_c   1.000
_cell.angle_alpha   90.00
_cell.angle_beta   90.00
_cell.angle_gamma   90.00
#
_symmetry.space_group_name_H-M   'P 1'
#
loop_
_entity.id
_entity.type
_entity.pdbx_description
1 polymer ?
#
loop_
_entity_poly.entity_id
_entity_poly.type
_entity_poly.pdbx_seq_one_letter_code
_entity_poly.pdbx_strand_id
1 'polypeptide(L)'
;YGHQAGDACLAKVAGVMKRSVRTPADLVARYGGEEFVVVLPSSSLNEAALVAERIQTNLRETAMPHAASAVSETVTVSMGITLSTAGDTVTGIIARADEALYRAKQQGRNRWVKLNPLPGV
;
A
#
# COMPACT_ATOMS: atom_id res chain seq x y z
N TYR A 1 21.08 5.48 7.62
CA TYR A 1 21.14 6.88 7.22
C TYR A 1 20.14 7.70 8.01
N GLY A 2 20.19 9.01 7.86
CA GLY A 2 19.47 9.91 8.71
C GLY A 2 17.97 9.91 8.58
N HIS A 3 17.32 10.40 9.62
CA HIS A 3 15.88 10.53 9.71
C HIS A 3 15.30 11.36 8.55
N GLN A 4 15.99 12.42 8.16
CA GLN A 4 15.56 13.27 7.05
C GLN A 4 15.57 12.55 5.71
N ALA A 5 16.55 11.69 5.49
CA ALA A 5 16.61 10.90 4.27
C ALA A 5 15.47 9.89 4.20
N GLY A 6 15.11 9.30 5.34
CA GLY A 6 13.96 8.43 5.44
C GLY A 6 12.65 9.15 5.13
N ASP A 7 12.47 10.35 5.67
CA ASP A 7 11.28 11.16 5.40
C ASP A 7 11.18 11.57 3.93
N ALA A 8 12.31 11.92 3.30
CA ALA A 8 12.32 12.24 1.88
C ALA A 8 11.93 11.04 1.02
N CYS A 9 12.40 9.85 1.39
CA CYS A 9 12.02 8.61 0.71
C CYS A 9 10.53 8.35 0.83
N LEU A 10 9.97 8.51 2.04
CA LEU A 10 8.54 8.31 2.26
C LEU A 10 7.69 9.33 1.48
N ALA A 11 8.15 10.57 1.37
CA ALA A 11 7.45 11.57 0.57
C ALA A 11 7.43 11.20 -0.91
N LYS A 12 8.51 10.64 -1.43
CA LYS A 12 8.56 10.17 -2.81
C LYS A 12 7.63 8.97 -3.04
N VAL A 13 7.60 8.04 -2.09
CA VAL A 13 6.67 6.91 -2.15
C VAL A 13 5.23 7.41 -2.17
N ALA A 14 4.88 8.36 -1.30
CA ALA A 14 3.56 8.96 -1.29
C ALA A 14 3.21 9.59 -2.63
N GLY A 15 4.17 10.28 -3.25
CA GLY A 15 3.98 10.88 -4.57
C GLY A 15 3.68 9.83 -5.64
N VAL A 16 4.40 8.71 -5.61
CA VAL A 16 4.15 7.60 -6.53
C VAL A 16 2.75 7.04 -6.31
N MET A 17 2.36 6.84 -5.07
CA MET A 17 1.02 6.34 -4.75
C MET A 17 -0.08 7.27 -5.26
N LYS A 18 0.10 8.58 -5.07
CA LYS A 18 -0.88 9.56 -5.54
C LYS A 18 -1.02 9.57 -7.06
N ARG A 19 0.06 9.33 -7.78
CA ARG A 19 0.00 9.22 -9.25
C ARG A 19 -0.59 7.91 -9.73
N SER A 20 -0.67 6.92 -8.86
CA SER A 20 -1.14 5.58 -9.20
C SER A 20 -2.64 5.39 -9.02
N VAL A 21 -3.27 6.22 -8.20
CA VAL A 21 -4.72 6.16 -8.02
C VAL A 21 -5.44 6.80 -9.22
N ARG A 22 -6.73 6.51 -9.38
CA ARG A 22 -7.43 6.75 -10.64
C ARG A 22 -8.34 7.97 -10.63
N THR A 23 -8.84 8.36 -9.47
CA THR A 23 -9.84 9.42 -9.39
C THR A 23 -9.48 10.42 -8.31
N PRO A 24 -10.00 11.65 -8.39
CA PRO A 24 -9.79 12.63 -7.32
C PRO A 24 -10.41 12.23 -5.99
N ALA A 25 -11.36 11.28 -5.99
CA ALA A 25 -11.97 10.78 -4.76
C ALA A 25 -11.09 9.78 -4.03
N ASP A 26 -10.09 9.23 -4.72
CA ASP A 26 -9.16 8.28 -4.10
C ASP A 26 -8.24 9.03 -3.15
N LEU A 27 -8.01 8.44 -2.00
CA LEU A 27 -7.23 9.08 -0.94
C LEU A 27 -5.97 8.29 -0.65
N VAL A 28 -4.84 8.98 -0.59
CA VAL A 28 -3.58 8.43 -0.10
C VAL A 28 -3.20 9.22 1.14
N ALA A 29 -3.04 8.55 2.25
CA ALA A 29 -2.71 9.18 3.52
C ALA A 29 -1.62 8.40 4.25
N ARG A 30 -0.75 9.12 4.95
CA ARG A 30 0.21 8.50 5.83
C ARG A 30 -0.51 8.15 7.13
N TYR A 31 -0.52 6.87 7.47
CA TYR A 31 -1.24 6.39 8.65
C TYR A 31 -0.41 6.54 9.92
N GLY A 32 0.86 6.26 9.82
CA GLY A 32 1.81 6.41 10.93
C GLY A 32 3.12 5.75 10.58
N GLY A 33 4.24 6.28 11.09
CA GLY A 33 5.56 5.72 10.81
C GLY A 33 5.81 5.60 9.32
N GLU A 34 5.98 4.38 8.87
CA GLU A 34 6.23 4.04 7.46
C GLU A 34 4.96 3.52 6.76
N GLU A 35 3.82 3.62 7.39
CA GLU A 35 2.58 3.04 6.87
C GLU A 35 1.72 4.07 6.16
N PHE A 36 1.11 3.64 5.06
CA PHE A 36 0.16 4.44 4.29
C PHE A 36 -1.16 3.71 4.19
N VAL A 37 -2.23 4.47 4.08
CA VAL A 37 -3.56 3.96 3.78
C VAL A 37 -4.00 4.56 2.46
N VAL A 38 -4.51 3.71 1.58
CA VAL A 38 -5.10 4.13 0.32
C VAL A 38 -6.58 3.73 0.34
N VAL A 39 -7.44 4.71 0.17
CA VAL A 39 -8.88 4.48 0.15
C VAL A 39 -9.39 4.71 -1.27
N LEU A 40 -10.07 3.71 -1.81
CA LEU A 40 -10.54 3.73 -3.20
C LEU A 40 -12.07 3.60 -3.18
N PRO A 41 -12.79 4.72 -3.09
CA PRO A 41 -14.25 4.67 -3.06
C PRO A 41 -14.83 4.02 -4.32
N SER A 42 -15.91 3.29 -4.14
CA SER A 42 -16.65 2.66 -5.25
C SER A 42 -15.81 1.74 -6.11
N SER A 43 -14.82 1.09 -5.52
CA SER A 43 -13.93 0.17 -6.24
C SER A 43 -14.16 -1.26 -5.75
N SER A 44 -14.05 -2.19 -6.67
CA SER A 44 -14.06 -3.61 -6.35
C SER A 44 -12.68 -4.04 -5.82
N LEU A 45 -12.62 -5.24 -5.24
CA LEU A 45 -11.37 -5.79 -4.77
C LEU A 45 -10.38 -5.99 -5.93
N ASN A 46 -10.88 -6.39 -7.10
CA ASN A 46 -10.03 -6.54 -8.29
C ASN A 46 -9.50 -5.20 -8.78
N GLU A 47 -10.32 -4.15 -8.75
CA GLU A 47 -9.87 -2.82 -9.10
C GLU A 47 -8.81 -2.30 -8.13
N ALA A 48 -8.97 -2.57 -6.85
CA ALA A 48 -7.96 -2.22 -5.85
C ALA A 48 -6.64 -2.96 -6.11
N ALA A 49 -6.71 -4.23 -6.50
CA ALA A 49 -5.51 -5.00 -6.83
C ALA A 49 -4.80 -4.41 -8.06
N LEU A 50 -5.54 -3.91 -9.05
CA LEU A 50 -4.94 -3.24 -10.20
C LEU A 50 -4.21 -1.96 -9.79
N VAL A 51 -4.76 -1.21 -8.86
CA VAL A 51 -4.09 -0.02 -8.31
C VAL A 51 -2.81 -0.43 -7.59
N ALA A 52 -2.84 -1.50 -6.79
CA ALA A 52 -1.66 -2.01 -6.11
C ALA A 52 -0.57 -2.41 -7.10
N GLU A 53 -0.93 -3.10 -8.18
CA GLU A 53 0.02 -3.43 -9.24
C GLU A 53 0.63 -2.19 -9.87
N ARG A 54 -0.19 -1.16 -10.09
CA ARG A 54 0.28 0.10 -10.66
C ARG A 54 1.27 0.79 -9.72
N ILE A 55 1.00 0.78 -8.42
CA ILE A 55 1.92 1.35 -7.44
C ILE A 55 3.27 0.64 -7.51
N GLN A 56 3.27 -0.69 -7.54
CA GLN A 56 4.51 -1.46 -7.61
C GLN A 56 5.27 -1.20 -8.89
N THR A 57 4.57 -1.17 -10.01
CA THR A 57 5.19 -0.87 -11.31
C THR A 57 5.80 0.52 -11.32
N ASN A 58 5.06 1.51 -10.84
CA ASN A 58 5.54 2.89 -10.84
C ASN A 58 6.74 3.07 -9.90
N LEU A 59 6.77 2.34 -8.78
CA LEU A 59 7.94 2.37 -7.90
C LEU A 59 9.17 1.80 -8.59
N ARG A 60 9.01 0.68 -9.30
CA ARG A 60 10.13 0.09 -10.05
C ARG A 60 10.63 1.04 -11.14
N GLU A 61 9.72 1.65 -11.87
CA GLU A 61 10.08 2.57 -12.96
C GLU A 61 10.71 3.86 -12.46
N THR A 62 10.34 4.28 -11.27
CA THR A 62 10.97 5.44 -10.64
C THR A 62 12.39 5.12 -10.22
N ALA A 63 12.72 3.82 -10.07
CA ALA A 63 14.06 3.35 -9.72
C ALA A 63 14.64 4.08 -8.52
N MET A 64 13.80 4.26 -7.49
CA MET A 64 14.19 4.95 -6.28
C MET A 64 15.16 4.09 -5.47
N PRO A 65 16.42 4.49 -5.30
CA PRO A 65 17.38 3.64 -4.59
C PRO A 65 17.05 3.57 -3.11
N HIS A 66 17.29 2.40 -2.52
CA HIS A 66 17.20 2.23 -1.08
C HIS A 66 18.53 2.71 -0.46
N ALA A 67 18.47 3.80 0.29
CA ALA A 67 19.67 4.48 0.75
C ALA A 67 20.54 3.65 1.69
N ALA A 68 19.96 2.69 2.39
CA ALA A 68 20.70 1.83 3.31
C ALA A 68 21.45 0.71 2.62
N SER A 69 21.20 0.48 1.33
CA SER A 69 21.82 -0.62 0.62
C SER A 69 23.10 -0.17 -0.07
N ALA A 70 24.16 -0.94 0.10
CA ALA A 70 25.39 -0.75 -0.66
C ALA A 70 25.27 -1.21 -2.11
N VAL A 71 24.27 -2.05 -2.37
CA VAL A 71 23.95 -2.54 -3.70
C VAL A 71 22.65 -1.88 -4.07
N SER A 72 22.57 -1.09 -5.05
CA SER A 72 21.41 -0.25 -5.41
C SER A 72 20.10 -1.02 -5.51
N GLU A 73 19.52 -1.37 -4.38
CA GLU A 73 18.18 -1.93 -4.34
C GLU A 73 17.16 -0.81 -4.42
N THR A 74 16.11 -1.03 -5.17
CA THR A 74 15.03 -0.05 -5.25
C THR A 74 14.09 -0.20 -4.07
N VAL A 75 13.41 0.89 -3.74
CA VAL A 75 12.38 0.87 -2.71
C VAL A 75 11.19 0.05 -3.20
N THR A 76 10.72 -0.84 -2.36
CA THR A 76 9.52 -1.63 -2.62
C THR A 76 8.54 -1.47 -1.48
N VAL A 77 7.28 -1.83 -1.73
CA VAL A 77 6.26 -1.81 -0.70
C VAL A 77 5.54 -3.15 -0.65
N SER A 78 5.13 -3.51 0.56
CA SER A 78 4.21 -4.62 0.76
C SER A 78 2.83 -4.02 1.00
N MET A 79 1.79 -4.65 0.49
CA MET A 79 0.44 -4.11 0.58
C MET A 79 -0.56 -5.16 1.02
N GLY A 80 -1.48 -4.75 1.88
CA GLY A 80 -2.64 -5.55 2.23
C GLY A 80 -3.88 -4.86 1.69
N ILE A 81 -4.77 -5.61 1.06
CA ILE A 81 -5.94 -5.09 0.39
C ILE A 81 -7.18 -5.77 0.94
N THR A 82 -8.20 -5.00 1.24
CA THR A 82 -9.51 -5.55 1.58
C THR A 82 -10.61 -4.64 1.08
N LEU A 83 -11.82 -5.13 1.18
CA LEU A 83 -13.02 -4.43 0.76
C LEU A 83 -13.90 -4.18 1.97
N SER A 84 -14.48 -3.00 2.08
CA SER A 84 -15.45 -2.75 3.12
C SER A 84 -16.83 -3.28 2.70
N THR A 85 -17.57 -3.77 3.67
CA THR A 85 -18.93 -4.27 3.46
C THR A 85 -19.84 -3.66 4.51
N ALA A 86 -21.15 -3.76 4.27
CA ALA A 86 -22.14 -3.29 5.24
C ALA A 86 -21.89 -3.98 6.59
N GLY A 87 -21.94 -3.20 7.65
CA GLY A 87 -21.68 -3.71 8.99
C GLY A 87 -20.23 -3.65 9.44
N ASP A 88 -19.29 -3.38 8.54
CA ASP A 88 -17.90 -3.20 8.93
C ASP A 88 -17.71 -1.93 9.77
N THR A 89 -16.82 -2.03 10.74
CA THR A 89 -16.31 -0.84 11.45
C THR A 89 -14.99 -0.44 10.82
N VAL A 90 -14.59 0.81 11.03
CA VAL A 90 -13.28 1.28 10.54
C VAL A 90 -12.17 0.41 11.14
N THR A 91 -12.23 0.13 12.44
CA THR A 91 -11.25 -0.72 13.10
C THR A 91 -11.19 -2.10 12.49
N GLY A 92 -12.35 -2.69 12.17
CA GLY A 92 -12.40 -4.01 11.57
C GLY A 92 -11.84 -4.06 10.16
N ILE A 93 -12.10 -3.03 9.35
CA ILE A 93 -11.56 -2.94 8.00
C ILE A 93 -10.04 -2.83 8.05
N ILE A 94 -9.53 -1.97 8.91
CA ILE A 94 -8.07 -1.78 9.05
C ILE A 94 -7.42 -3.06 9.56
N ALA A 95 -8.03 -3.74 10.52
CA ALA A 95 -7.48 -5.00 11.02
C ALA A 95 -7.39 -6.06 9.92
N ARG A 96 -8.39 -6.11 9.04
CA ARG A 96 -8.40 -7.07 7.93
C ARG A 96 -7.33 -6.72 6.90
N ALA A 97 -7.15 -5.44 6.60
CA ALA A 97 -6.08 -4.99 5.70
C ALA A 97 -4.70 -5.26 6.30
N ASP A 98 -4.54 -5.07 7.62
CA ASP A 98 -3.29 -5.36 8.32
C ASP A 98 -2.96 -6.85 8.28
N GLU A 99 -3.97 -7.71 8.41
CA GLU A 99 -3.79 -9.16 8.29
C GLU A 99 -3.26 -9.52 6.90
N ALA A 100 -3.83 -8.92 5.87
CA ALA A 100 -3.36 -9.13 4.50
C ALA A 100 -1.92 -8.62 4.33
N LEU A 101 -1.61 -7.46 4.90
CA LEU A 101 -0.26 -6.89 4.86
C LEU A 101 0.74 -7.81 5.55
N TYR A 102 0.38 -8.35 6.70
CA TYR A 102 1.23 -9.29 7.42
C TYR A 102 1.56 -10.49 6.55
N ARG A 103 0.56 -11.03 5.85
CA ARG A 103 0.77 -12.15 4.94
C ARG A 103 1.69 -11.79 3.78
N ALA A 104 1.55 -10.58 3.23
CA ALA A 104 2.44 -10.12 2.17
C ALA A 104 3.89 -10.08 2.65
N LYS A 105 4.11 -9.59 3.87
CA LYS A 105 5.45 -9.54 4.46
C LYS A 105 6.00 -10.93 4.71
N GLN A 106 5.17 -11.86 5.15
CA GLN A 106 5.59 -13.24 5.39
C GLN A 106 5.91 -14.00 4.12
N GLN A 107 5.24 -13.67 3.02
CA GLN A 107 5.46 -14.31 1.73
C GLN A 107 6.66 -13.79 0.99
N GLY A 108 7.38 -12.82 1.53
CA GLY A 108 8.62 -12.33 0.94
C GLY A 108 8.63 -10.85 0.64
N ARG A 109 7.63 -10.10 1.07
CA ARG A 109 7.52 -8.65 0.85
C ARG A 109 7.40 -8.31 -0.64
N ASN A 110 7.41 -7.04 -0.98
CA ASN A 110 7.35 -6.55 -2.35
C ASN A 110 6.21 -7.20 -3.13
N ARG A 111 5.02 -7.21 -2.55
CA ARG A 111 3.84 -7.84 -3.13
C ARG A 111 2.58 -7.32 -2.43
N TRP A 112 1.46 -7.61 -3.03
CA TRP A 112 0.18 -7.37 -2.38
C TRP A 112 -0.52 -8.69 -2.10
N VAL A 113 -1.31 -8.70 -1.03
CA VAL A 113 -2.20 -9.81 -0.68
C VAL A 113 -3.58 -9.21 -0.42
N LYS A 114 -4.61 -9.84 -0.94
CA LYS A 114 -5.97 -9.41 -0.66
C LYS A 114 -6.68 -10.41 0.23
N LEU A 115 -7.50 -9.89 1.14
CA LEU A 115 -8.38 -10.69 1.97
C LEU A 115 -9.81 -10.25 1.72
N ASN A 116 -10.65 -11.19 1.38
CA ASN A 116 -12.07 -10.94 1.24
C ASN A 116 -12.69 -10.66 2.61
N PRO A 117 -13.78 -9.89 2.66
CA PRO A 117 -14.59 -9.81 3.88
C PRO A 117 -15.05 -11.21 4.29
N LEU A 118 -15.28 -11.40 5.58
CA LEU A 118 -15.71 -12.70 6.09
C LEU A 118 -17.04 -13.10 5.43
N PRO A 119 -17.12 -14.30 4.85
CA PRO A 119 -18.35 -14.75 4.22
C PRO A 119 -19.46 -14.99 5.25
N GLY A 120 -20.69 -14.72 4.87
CA GLY A 120 -21.85 -14.99 5.69
C GLY A 120 -22.05 -14.06 6.86
N VAL A 121 -21.36 -12.96 6.88
CA VAL A 121 -21.48 -11.99 7.98
C VAL A 121 -22.31 -10.80 7.50
#